data_5d4b6929fe413275a4deb015498aa409
#
_entry.id   5d4b6929fe413275a4deb015498aa409
#
_cell.length_a   1.000
_cell.length_b   1.000
_cell.length_c   1.000
_cell.angle_alpha   90.00
_cell.angle_beta   90.00
_cell.angle_gamma   90.00
#
_symmetry.space_group_name_H-M   'P 1'
#
loop_
_entity.id
_entity.type
_entity.pdbx_description
1 polymer ?
#
loop_
_entity_poly.entity_id
_entity_poly.type
_entity_poly.pdbx_seq_one_letter_code
_entity_poly.pdbx_strand_id
1 'polypeptide(L)'
;SVTAHYFRKSVKQLFLTYPDLKGIGLTTGENMHGASAQEKEDWVFKTYGLGVLDVLEEQPDRKITFLHRQHQAGAIAIADTFKPLVEHPNVDFMLSYKYAKAHAYSSTRQPVYKSFEEDIEGRGDLKTIWTMRNDSTYLFRWAAPDFIREFVQNVPMEITRGYYFGSDGWVWGRDFICRGTSGTQPIELKKHWDQWLL
;
A
#
# COMPACT_ATOMS: atom_id res chain seq x y z
N SER A 1 10.06 -20.99 10.85
CA SER A 1 11.35 -20.48 11.35
C SER A 1 11.14 -19.62 12.59
N VAL A 2 12.17 -19.46 13.40
CA VAL A 2 12.16 -18.58 14.60
C VAL A 2 11.79 -17.15 14.21
N THR A 3 12.35 -16.66 13.11
CA THR A 3 12.09 -15.32 12.57
C THR A 3 10.61 -15.11 12.24
N ALA A 4 9.98 -16.05 11.53
CA ALA A 4 8.57 -15.92 11.19
C ALA A 4 7.68 -15.90 12.46
N HIS A 5 8.01 -16.71 13.44
CA HIS A 5 7.29 -16.71 14.71
C HIS A 5 7.45 -15.40 15.49
N TYR A 6 8.65 -14.83 15.47
CA TYR A 6 8.91 -13.52 16.07
C TYR A 6 8.05 -12.42 15.42
N PHE A 7 8.05 -12.33 14.07
CA PHE A 7 7.23 -11.35 13.38
C PHE A 7 5.73 -11.52 13.61
N ARG A 8 5.23 -12.76 13.55
CA ARG A 8 3.83 -13.08 13.87
C ARG A 8 3.43 -12.58 15.26
N LYS A 9 4.25 -12.87 16.27
CA LYS A 9 4.02 -12.39 17.64
C LYS A 9 4.11 -10.87 17.75
N SER A 10 5.04 -10.25 17.03
CA SER A 10 5.20 -8.81 17.05
C SER A 10 3.99 -8.09 16.47
N VAL A 11 3.40 -8.62 15.39
CA VAL A 11 2.14 -8.09 14.81
C VAL A 11 1.00 -8.21 15.82
N LYS A 12 0.82 -9.38 16.42
CA LYS A 12 -0.18 -9.56 17.48
C LYS A 12 0.03 -8.56 18.62
N GLN A 13 1.24 -8.46 19.12
CA GLN A 13 1.56 -7.56 20.23
C GLN A 13 1.33 -6.09 19.87
N LEU A 14 1.60 -5.68 18.63
CA LEU A 14 1.34 -4.34 18.17
C LEU A 14 -0.14 -3.96 18.32
N PHE A 15 -1.03 -4.82 17.86
CA PHE A 15 -2.47 -4.59 17.98
C PHE A 15 -2.96 -4.61 19.42
N LEU A 16 -2.42 -5.49 20.26
CA LEU A 16 -2.78 -5.55 21.68
C LEU A 16 -2.29 -4.32 22.46
N THR A 17 -1.12 -3.80 22.07
CA THR A 17 -0.55 -2.59 22.69
C THR A 17 -1.30 -1.32 22.30
N TYR A 18 -1.80 -1.28 21.05
CA TYR A 18 -2.50 -0.11 20.51
C TYR A 18 -3.94 -0.48 20.14
N PRO A 19 -4.87 -0.40 21.10
CA PRO A 19 -6.26 -0.84 20.88
C PRO A 19 -6.98 -0.02 19.81
N ASP A 20 -6.59 1.24 19.60
CA ASP A 20 -7.16 2.13 18.58
C ASP A 20 -6.56 1.94 17.17
N LEU A 21 -5.52 1.11 17.04
CA LEU A 21 -4.94 0.82 15.74
C LEU A 21 -5.97 0.09 14.85
N LYS A 22 -6.34 0.71 13.74
CA LYS A 22 -7.39 0.21 12.84
C LYS A 22 -6.89 -0.82 11.83
N GLY A 23 -5.60 -0.85 11.56
CA GLY A 23 -5.07 -1.77 10.57
C GLY A 23 -3.58 -1.65 10.32
N ILE A 24 -3.11 -2.46 9.41
CA ILE A 24 -1.73 -2.42 8.91
C ILE A 24 -1.70 -2.46 7.39
N GLY A 25 -0.69 -1.83 6.82
CA GLY A 25 -0.38 -1.93 5.40
C GLY A 25 1.00 -2.53 5.18
N LEU A 26 1.13 -3.34 4.17
CA LEU A 26 2.40 -3.98 3.82
C LEU A 26 2.62 -4.12 2.32
N THR A 27 3.84 -4.40 1.96
CA THR A 27 4.24 -4.88 0.64
C THR A 27 5.34 -5.91 0.79
N THR A 28 5.37 -6.90 -0.09
CA THR A 28 6.50 -7.83 -0.16
C THR A 28 7.76 -7.08 -0.56
N GLY A 29 8.83 -7.27 0.22
CA GLY A 29 10.09 -6.58 0.00
C GLY A 29 10.88 -7.09 -1.20
N GLU A 30 11.75 -6.25 -1.72
CA GLU A 30 12.68 -6.60 -2.80
C GLU A 30 13.88 -7.41 -2.29
N ASN A 31 14.16 -7.36 -1.00
CA ASN A 31 15.38 -7.91 -0.41
C ASN A 31 15.35 -9.43 -0.11
N MET A 32 14.27 -10.13 -0.41
CA MET A 32 14.22 -11.59 -0.30
C MET A 32 14.86 -12.24 -1.53
N HIS A 33 16.17 -12.08 -1.66
CA HIS A 33 16.92 -12.61 -2.80
C HIS A 33 16.80 -14.13 -2.90
N GLY A 34 16.57 -14.64 -4.10
CA GLY A 34 16.43 -16.07 -4.37
C GLY A 34 15.04 -16.66 -4.09
N ALA A 35 14.15 -15.93 -3.45
CA ALA A 35 12.76 -16.37 -3.25
C ALA A 35 11.88 -15.96 -4.44
N SER A 36 11.01 -16.87 -4.86
CA SER A 36 9.96 -16.59 -5.84
C SER A 36 8.93 -15.59 -5.28
N ALA A 37 8.13 -15.00 -6.16
CA ALA A 37 7.05 -14.11 -5.74
C ALA A 37 6.08 -14.82 -4.77
N GLN A 38 5.73 -16.08 -5.04
CA GLN A 38 4.84 -16.86 -4.18
C GLN A 38 5.46 -17.14 -2.80
N GLU A 39 6.73 -17.53 -2.74
CA GLU A 39 7.41 -17.76 -1.47
C GLU A 39 7.47 -16.50 -0.61
N LYS A 40 7.59 -15.32 -1.23
CA LYS A 40 7.53 -14.03 -0.54
C LYS A 40 6.14 -13.78 0.03
N GLU A 41 5.08 -14.02 -0.73
CA GLU A 41 3.71 -13.89 -0.24
C GLU A 41 3.40 -14.87 0.88
N ASP A 42 3.81 -16.12 0.74
CA ASP A 42 3.66 -17.15 1.78
C ASP A 42 4.37 -16.74 3.09
N TRP A 43 5.55 -16.15 2.97
CA TRP A 43 6.28 -15.68 4.15
C TRP A 43 5.55 -14.52 4.83
N VAL A 44 5.06 -13.56 4.04
CA VAL A 44 4.33 -12.40 4.56
C VAL A 44 3.01 -12.83 5.19
N PHE A 45 2.30 -13.79 4.58
CA PHE A 45 1.10 -14.37 5.18
C PHE A 45 1.42 -15.08 6.52
N LYS A 46 2.46 -15.93 6.57
CA LYS A 46 2.89 -16.64 7.78
C LYS A 46 3.32 -15.73 8.92
N THR A 47 3.67 -14.50 8.61
CA THR A 47 4.11 -13.49 9.58
C THR A 47 2.99 -12.51 9.90
N TYR A 48 2.64 -11.65 8.98
CA TYR A 48 1.68 -10.57 9.18
C TYR A 48 0.24 -11.08 9.12
N GLY A 49 -0.09 -11.92 8.15
CA GLY A 49 -1.43 -12.48 7.99
C GLY A 49 -1.86 -13.28 9.21
N LEU A 50 -1.05 -14.26 9.61
CA LEU A 50 -1.34 -15.06 10.80
C LEU A 50 -1.28 -14.23 12.09
N GLY A 51 -0.44 -13.21 12.17
CA GLY A 51 -0.42 -12.30 13.33
C GLY A 51 -1.73 -11.53 13.49
N VAL A 52 -2.36 -11.12 12.39
CA VAL A 52 -3.69 -10.49 12.44
C VAL A 52 -4.77 -11.50 12.82
N LEU A 53 -4.73 -12.72 12.30
CA LEU A 53 -5.69 -13.76 12.68
C LEU A 53 -5.58 -14.09 14.18
N ASP A 54 -4.38 -14.15 14.75
CA ASP A 54 -4.16 -14.34 16.19
C ASP A 54 -4.78 -13.21 17.05
N VAL A 55 -4.83 -11.99 16.51
CA VAL A 55 -5.53 -10.87 17.18
C VAL A 55 -7.04 -11.11 17.16
N LEU A 56 -7.58 -11.52 16.03
CA LEU A 56 -9.02 -11.75 15.87
C LEU A 56 -9.51 -12.97 16.67
N GLU A 57 -8.67 -13.98 16.89
CA GLU A 57 -8.97 -15.07 17.81
C GLU A 57 -9.11 -14.58 19.27
N GLU A 58 -8.29 -13.61 19.68
CA GLU A 58 -8.32 -13.06 21.05
C GLU A 58 -9.35 -11.93 21.20
N GLN A 59 -9.58 -11.18 20.12
CA GLN A 59 -10.50 -10.04 20.06
C GLN A 59 -11.49 -10.22 18.88
N PRO A 60 -12.46 -11.14 18.98
CA PRO A 60 -13.30 -11.54 17.84
C PRO A 60 -14.19 -10.41 17.30
N ASP A 61 -14.48 -9.39 18.10
CA ASP A 61 -15.29 -8.24 17.66
C ASP A 61 -14.47 -7.12 17.02
N ARG A 62 -13.13 -7.25 17.03
CA ARG A 62 -12.24 -6.24 16.49
C ARG A 62 -12.30 -6.22 14.96
N LYS A 63 -12.48 -5.04 14.40
CA LYS A 63 -12.39 -4.85 12.95
C LYS A 63 -11.02 -4.33 12.55
N ILE A 64 -10.40 -4.97 11.57
CA ILE A 64 -9.05 -4.68 11.13
C ILE A 64 -9.04 -4.42 9.63
N THR A 65 -8.43 -3.32 9.22
CA THR A 65 -8.09 -3.05 7.83
C THR A 65 -6.74 -3.65 7.51
N PHE A 66 -6.67 -4.47 6.47
CA PHE A 66 -5.43 -5.06 5.98
C PHE A 66 -5.16 -4.59 4.55
N LEU A 67 -4.15 -3.76 4.38
CA LEU A 67 -3.79 -3.22 3.07
C LEU A 67 -2.55 -3.93 2.52
N HIS A 68 -2.71 -4.67 1.43
CA HIS A 68 -1.59 -5.32 0.75
C HIS A 68 -1.25 -4.59 -0.56
N ARG A 69 -0.06 -4.02 -0.64
CA ARG A 69 0.39 -3.37 -1.86
C ARG A 69 0.97 -4.39 -2.83
N GLN A 70 0.36 -4.50 -4.00
CA GLN A 70 0.88 -5.32 -5.09
C GLN A 70 2.27 -4.85 -5.52
N HIS A 71 3.22 -5.77 -5.53
CA HIS A 71 4.59 -5.45 -5.95
C HIS A 71 5.27 -6.59 -6.72
N GLN A 72 5.48 -7.74 -6.10
CA GLN A 72 6.18 -8.87 -6.70
C GLN A 72 5.22 -9.89 -7.30
N ALA A 73 4.14 -10.21 -6.61
CA ALA A 73 3.11 -11.13 -7.06
C ALA A 73 1.95 -10.40 -7.75
N GLY A 74 1.19 -11.11 -8.57
CA GLY A 74 -0.07 -10.63 -9.12
C GLY A 74 -1.18 -10.59 -8.07
N ALA A 75 -2.24 -9.81 -8.34
CA ALA A 75 -3.37 -9.65 -7.43
C ALA A 75 -4.06 -10.97 -7.08
N ILE A 76 -4.22 -11.86 -8.06
CA ILE A 76 -4.82 -13.20 -7.87
C ILE A 76 -4.01 -14.01 -6.86
N ALA A 77 -2.69 -14.10 -7.04
CA ALA A 77 -1.82 -14.86 -6.15
C ALA A 77 -1.84 -14.30 -4.71
N ILE A 78 -1.89 -12.96 -4.58
CA ILE A 78 -2.03 -12.32 -3.27
C ILE A 78 -3.37 -12.69 -2.64
N ALA A 79 -4.48 -12.54 -3.36
CA ALA A 79 -5.82 -12.83 -2.85
C ALA A 79 -5.97 -14.30 -2.44
N ASP A 80 -5.40 -15.22 -3.20
CA ASP A 80 -5.44 -16.66 -2.90
C ASP A 80 -4.58 -17.01 -1.68
N THR A 81 -3.39 -16.41 -1.55
CA THR A 81 -2.51 -16.60 -0.39
C THR A 81 -3.14 -16.04 0.89
N PHE A 82 -3.78 -14.90 0.79
CA PHE A 82 -4.42 -14.21 1.91
C PHE A 82 -5.91 -14.53 2.07
N LYS A 83 -6.41 -15.54 1.39
CA LYS A 83 -7.83 -15.94 1.43
C LYS A 83 -8.42 -15.98 2.83
N PRO A 84 -7.75 -16.51 3.87
CA PRO A 84 -8.29 -16.50 5.24
C PRO A 84 -8.57 -15.10 5.79
N LEU A 85 -7.86 -14.06 5.33
CA LEU A 85 -8.13 -12.67 5.70
C LEU A 85 -9.15 -12.03 4.75
N VAL A 86 -9.08 -12.32 3.45
CA VAL A 86 -10.03 -11.81 2.43
C VAL A 86 -11.47 -12.21 2.77
N GLU A 87 -11.68 -13.44 3.25
CA GLU A 87 -12.99 -13.98 3.60
C GLU A 87 -13.39 -13.76 5.07
N HIS A 88 -12.53 -13.15 5.87
CA HIS A 88 -12.83 -12.95 7.29
C HIS A 88 -13.79 -11.77 7.50
N PRO A 89 -14.94 -11.98 8.20
CA PRO A 89 -16.00 -10.97 8.32
C PRO A 89 -15.57 -9.69 9.04
N ASN A 90 -14.49 -9.74 9.81
CA ASN A 90 -13.95 -8.62 10.57
C ASN A 90 -12.66 -8.04 9.97
N VAL A 91 -12.30 -8.45 8.75
CA VAL A 91 -11.17 -7.89 8.01
C VAL A 91 -11.67 -7.15 6.77
N ASP A 92 -11.33 -5.87 6.68
CA ASP A 92 -11.45 -5.11 5.43
C ASP A 92 -10.13 -5.24 4.67
N PHE A 93 -10.07 -6.26 3.79
CA PHE A 93 -8.87 -6.55 3.01
C PHE A 93 -8.88 -5.73 1.73
N MET A 94 -7.83 -4.97 1.50
CA MET A 94 -7.67 -4.15 0.32
C MET A 94 -6.35 -4.41 -0.40
N LEU A 95 -6.41 -4.46 -1.71
CA LEU A 95 -5.23 -4.40 -2.57
C LEU A 95 -4.89 -2.94 -2.88
N SER A 96 -3.62 -2.60 -2.82
CA SER A 96 -3.12 -1.33 -3.34
C SER A 96 -2.39 -1.58 -4.65
N TYR A 97 -3.00 -1.16 -5.76
CA TYR A 97 -2.35 -1.23 -7.05
C TYR A 97 -1.37 -0.09 -7.24
N LYS A 98 -0.21 -0.40 -7.78
CA LYS A 98 0.64 0.63 -8.36
C LYS A 98 -0.06 1.21 -9.59
N TYR A 99 -0.23 2.51 -9.59
CA TYR A 99 -0.93 3.22 -10.63
C TYR A 99 -0.34 3.06 -12.03
N ALA A 100 0.96 2.92 -12.17
CA ALA A 100 1.60 2.59 -13.43
C ALA A 100 2.72 1.59 -13.20
N LYS A 101 2.84 0.62 -14.10
CA LYS A 101 4.01 -0.28 -14.13
C LYS A 101 5.31 0.48 -14.39
N ALA A 102 5.22 1.60 -15.09
CA ALA A 102 6.32 2.55 -15.23
C ALA A 102 6.11 3.68 -14.22
N HIS A 103 7.01 3.86 -13.32
CA HIS A 103 7.01 4.84 -12.24
C HIS A 103 6.79 6.30 -12.63
N ALA A 104 6.52 6.59 -13.89
CA ALA A 104 6.79 7.91 -14.37
C ALA A 104 5.56 8.81 -14.49
N TYR A 105 4.40 8.28 -14.77
CA TYR A 105 3.36 9.19 -15.18
C TYR A 105 2.02 8.76 -14.67
N SER A 106 1.45 9.61 -13.87
CA SER A 106 0.05 9.55 -13.57
C SER A 106 -0.72 9.92 -14.85
N SER A 107 -1.57 9.03 -15.30
CA SER A 107 -2.55 9.30 -16.33
C SER A 107 -3.94 9.26 -15.72
N THR A 108 -4.81 10.12 -16.14
CA THR A 108 -6.20 10.13 -15.68
C THR A 108 -7.04 9.01 -16.28
N ARG A 109 -6.52 8.35 -17.32
CA ARG A 109 -7.16 7.21 -17.98
C ARG A 109 -6.20 6.06 -18.09
N GLN A 110 -6.50 4.97 -17.40
CA GLN A 110 -5.64 3.80 -17.36
C GLN A 110 -6.24 2.64 -18.12
N PRO A 111 -5.58 2.16 -19.19
CA PRO A 111 -6.07 0.99 -19.93
C PRO A 111 -6.05 -0.29 -19.10
N VAL A 112 -5.29 -0.31 -18.00
CA VAL A 112 -5.15 -1.48 -17.11
C VAL A 112 -6.31 -1.62 -16.11
N TYR A 113 -7.21 -0.67 -15.97
CA TYR A 113 -8.31 -0.76 -15.01
C TYR A 113 -9.16 -2.01 -15.23
N LYS A 114 -9.46 -2.33 -16.49
CA LYS A 114 -10.25 -3.52 -16.82
C LYS A 114 -9.58 -4.82 -16.35
N SER A 115 -8.27 -4.95 -16.50
CA SER A 115 -7.57 -6.15 -16.01
C SER A 115 -7.56 -6.23 -14.49
N PHE A 116 -7.59 -5.10 -13.79
CA PHE A 116 -7.69 -5.08 -12.34
C PHE A 116 -9.09 -5.45 -11.86
N GLU A 117 -10.13 -5.06 -12.58
CA GLU A 117 -11.51 -5.52 -12.33
C GLU A 117 -11.60 -7.03 -12.48
N GLU A 118 -11.07 -7.57 -13.58
CA GLU A 118 -11.02 -9.01 -13.85
C GLU A 118 -10.23 -9.79 -12.77
N ASP A 119 -9.12 -9.24 -12.27
CA ASP A 119 -8.29 -9.86 -11.23
C ASP A 119 -9.03 -10.06 -9.90
N ILE A 120 -9.98 -9.19 -9.57
CA ILE A 120 -10.70 -9.23 -8.28
C ILE A 120 -12.18 -9.65 -8.42
N GLU A 121 -12.65 -9.84 -9.65
CA GLU A 121 -14.01 -10.33 -9.92
C GLU A 121 -14.25 -11.69 -9.25
N GLY A 122 -15.43 -11.83 -8.62
CA GLY A 122 -15.81 -13.06 -7.93
C GLY A 122 -15.07 -13.36 -6.63
N ARG A 123 -14.27 -12.42 -6.13
CA ARG A 123 -13.50 -12.56 -4.88
C ARG A 123 -14.15 -11.84 -3.69
N GLY A 124 -15.48 -11.90 -3.62
CA GLY A 124 -16.25 -11.31 -2.53
C GLY A 124 -16.12 -9.79 -2.46
N ASP A 125 -15.90 -9.28 -1.25
CA ASP A 125 -15.77 -7.84 -0.99
C ASP A 125 -14.35 -7.29 -1.21
N LEU A 126 -13.49 -8.02 -1.90
CA LEU A 126 -12.15 -7.55 -2.21
C LEU A 126 -12.21 -6.23 -3.00
N LYS A 127 -11.58 -5.21 -2.47
CA LYS A 127 -11.53 -3.87 -3.03
C LYS A 127 -10.09 -3.42 -3.22
N THR A 128 -9.94 -2.33 -3.93
CA THR A 128 -8.64 -1.74 -4.17
C THR A 128 -8.56 -0.29 -3.70
N ILE A 129 -7.35 0.12 -3.40
CA ILE A 129 -6.98 1.51 -3.19
C ILE A 129 -5.93 1.89 -4.24
N TRP A 130 -6.13 3.02 -4.89
CA TRP A 130 -5.25 3.47 -5.96
C TRP A 130 -4.16 4.39 -5.47
N THR A 131 -2.97 4.22 -6.03
CA THR A 131 -1.89 5.17 -5.80
C THR A 131 -1.92 6.23 -6.90
N MET A 132 -2.21 7.45 -6.53
CA MET A 132 -2.08 8.60 -7.42
C MET A 132 -0.64 9.10 -7.36
N ARG A 133 0.05 9.00 -8.49
CA ARG A 133 1.44 9.45 -8.59
C ARG A 133 1.54 10.74 -9.36
N ASN A 134 1.72 11.79 -8.64
CA ASN A 134 1.97 13.10 -9.21
C ASN A 134 3.01 13.88 -8.40
N ASP A 135 3.88 13.16 -7.79
CA ASP A 135 4.73 13.59 -6.71
C ASP A 135 6.19 13.77 -7.10
N SER A 136 6.51 13.66 -8.37
CA SER A 136 7.83 13.98 -8.84
C SER A 136 7.95 15.50 -8.95
N THR A 137 8.50 16.11 -7.92
CA THR A 137 8.80 17.54 -7.88
C THR A 137 9.72 18.00 -9.00
N TYR A 138 10.40 17.08 -9.66
CA TYR A 138 11.21 17.36 -10.84
C TYR A 138 10.42 17.43 -12.13
N LEU A 139 9.42 16.58 -12.28
CA LEU A 139 8.66 16.44 -13.50
C LEU A 139 7.36 17.23 -13.48
N PHE A 140 6.74 17.33 -12.30
CA PHE A 140 5.48 18.04 -12.13
C PHE A 140 5.51 18.82 -10.82
N ARG A 141 5.51 20.10 -10.92
CA ARG A 141 5.30 20.95 -9.76
C ARG A 141 3.82 20.94 -9.42
N TRP A 142 3.20 20.13 -8.75
CA TRP A 142 2.25 19.97 -8.05
C TRP A 142 0.93 19.71 -8.15
N ALA A 143 0.06 19.58 -7.39
CA ALA A 143 -1.33 19.19 -7.42
C ALA A 143 -2.17 19.97 -8.44
N ALA A 144 -2.33 19.48 -9.67
CA ALA A 144 -3.33 20.01 -10.57
C ALA A 144 -4.73 19.55 -10.11
N PRO A 145 -5.58 20.40 -9.60
CA PRO A 145 -6.92 20.00 -9.13
C PRO A 145 -7.73 19.32 -10.23
N ASP A 146 -7.56 19.75 -11.47
CA ASP A 146 -8.23 19.15 -12.61
C ASP A 146 -7.75 17.72 -12.89
N PHE A 147 -6.45 17.47 -12.76
CA PHE A 147 -5.89 16.13 -12.84
C PHE A 147 -6.48 15.21 -11.77
N ILE A 148 -6.54 15.67 -10.53
CA ILE A 148 -7.10 14.90 -9.41
C ILE A 148 -8.57 14.59 -9.67
N ARG A 149 -9.34 15.59 -10.10
CA ARG A 149 -10.75 15.43 -10.42
C ARG A 149 -10.95 14.40 -11.52
N GLU A 150 -10.21 14.51 -12.61
CA GLU A 150 -10.32 13.60 -13.74
C GLU A 150 -9.85 12.18 -13.37
N PHE A 151 -8.79 12.05 -12.57
CA PHE A 151 -8.35 10.76 -12.05
C PHE A 151 -9.45 10.08 -11.25
N VAL A 152 -10.03 10.77 -10.28
CA VAL A 152 -11.09 10.22 -9.43
C VAL A 152 -12.33 9.84 -10.23
N GLN A 153 -12.66 10.62 -11.27
CA GLN A 153 -13.80 10.34 -12.14
C GLN A 153 -13.61 9.11 -13.04
N ASN A 154 -12.37 8.73 -13.31
CA ASN A 154 -12.05 7.61 -14.21
C ASN A 154 -11.70 6.30 -13.49
N VAL A 155 -11.58 6.28 -12.15
CA VAL A 155 -11.36 5.02 -11.44
C VAL A 155 -12.62 4.16 -11.43
N PRO A 156 -12.49 2.82 -11.52
CA PRO A 156 -13.64 1.91 -11.45
C PRO A 156 -14.19 1.89 -10.03
N MET A 157 -15.31 2.58 -9.82
CA MET A 157 -15.88 2.81 -8.48
C MET A 157 -16.37 1.54 -7.80
N GLU A 158 -16.77 0.53 -8.56
CA GLU A 158 -17.27 -0.76 -8.04
C GLU A 158 -16.24 -1.50 -7.21
N ILE A 159 -14.96 -1.35 -7.57
CA ILE A 159 -13.85 -2.02 -6.90
C ILE A 159 -13.01 -1.07 -6.04
N THR A 160 -13.32 0.21 -6.04
CA THR A 160 -12.52 1.25 -5.41
C THR A 160 -12.97 1.54 -3.98
N ARG A 161 -12.05 1.48 -3.02
CA ARG A 161 -12.25 1.99 -1.65
C ARG A 161 -11.69 3.39 -1.46
N GLY A 162 -10.75 3.78 -2.29
CA GLY A 162 -10.13 5.09 -2.19
C GLY A 162 -8.86 5.22 -3.01
N TYR A 163 -8.16 6.30 -2.76
CA TYR A 163 -6.88 6.59 -3.38
C TYR A 163 -5.99 7.34 -2.40
N TYR A 164 -4.72 7.30 -2.64
CA TYR A 164 -3.73 8.05 -1.88
C TYR A 164 -2.64 8.60 -2.80
N PHE A 165 -2.01 9.66 -2.35
CA PHE A 165 -0.84 10.18 -3.02
C PHE A 165 0.36 9.31 -2.67
N GLY A 166 0.95 8.69 -3.68
CA GLY A 166 2.14 7.89 -3.51
C GLY A 166 3.35 8.67 -3.95
N SER A 167 4.22 9.02 -3.01
CA SER A 167 5.48 9.62 -3.34
C SER A 167 6.59 8.58 -3.43
N ASP A 168 7.51 8.78 -4.37
CA ASP A 168 8.81 8.13 -4.32
C ASP A 168 9.69 8.87 -3.29
N GLY A 169 9.17 8.96 -2.08
CA GLY A 169 9.59 9.86 -1.00
C GLY A 169 11.06 9.82 -0.59
N TRP A 170 11.84 8.87 -1.12
CA TRP A 170 13.29 8.91 -0.99
C TRP A 170 13.93 10.06 -1.78
N VAL A 171 13.24 10.55 -2.80
CA VAL A 171 13.67 11.70 -3.61
C VAL A 171 13.54 12.97 -2.79
N TRP A 172 12.51 13.10 -1.99
CA TRP A 172 12.22 14.29 -1.21
C TRP A 172 13.34 14.71 -0.27
N GLY A 173 13.89 13.78 0.48
CA GLY A 173 14.98 14.07 1.38
C GLY A 173 16.29 14.40 0.66
N ARG A 174 16.51 13.87 -0.54
CA ARG A 174 17.72 14.10 -1.32
C ARG A 174 17.69 15.38 -2.11
N ASP A 175 16.55 15.81 -2.58
CA ASP A 175 16.42 17.01 -3.40
C ASP A 175 16.61 18.26 -2.59
N PHE A 176 16.39 18.19 -1.31
CA PHE A 176 16.44 19.29 -0.40
C PHE A 176 17.61 19.23 0.59
N ILE A 177 18.54 18.32 0.37
CA ILE A 177 19.79 18.24 1.10
C ILE A 177 20.82 19.08 0.33
N CYS A 178 21.30 20.16 0.95
CA CYS A 178 22.40 20.93 0.39
C CYS A 178 23.66 20.06 0.25
N ARG A 179 24.06 19.78 -0.97
CA ARG A 179 25.33 19.09 -1.25
C ARG A 179 26.50 19.99 -0.83
N GLY A 180 27.41 19.46 -0.05
CA GLY A 180 28.69 20.11 0.22
C GLY A 180 28.78 20.87 1.55
N THR A 181 27.77 20.86 2.37
CA THR A 181 27.89 21.32 3.75
C THR A 181 28.04 20.10 4.67
N SER A 182 28.90 20.22 5.66
CA SER A 182 29.11 19.20 6.69
C SER A 182 27.94 19.06 7.66
N GLY A 183 26.78 19.43 7.26
CA GLY A 183 25.53 19.28 7.96
C GLY A 183 24.39 19.40 6.96
N THR A 184 23.77 18.30 6.64
CA THR A 184 22.54 18.29 5.85
C THR A 184 21.43 18.91 6.67
N GLN A 185 21.00 20.10 6.28
CA GLN A 185 19.79 20.68 6.83
C GLN A 185 18.63 20.25 5.94
N PRO A 186 17.69 19.42 6.43
CA PRO A 186 16.47 19.16 5.71
C PRO A 186 15.69 20.47 5.57
N ILE A 187 15.13 20.70 4.38
CA ILE A 187 14.20 21.81 4.18
C ILE A 187 13.02 21.60 5.13
N GLU A 188 12.64 22.69 5.78
CA GLU A 188 11.50 22.67 6.69
C GLU A 188 10.24 22.15 6.00
N LEU A 189 9.54 21.25 6.65
CA LEU A 189 8.30 20.64 6.17
C LEU A 189 7.27 21.68 5.68
N LYS A 190 7.27 22.86 6.29
CA LYS A 190 6.43 23.99 5.90
C LYS A 190 6.67 24.45 4.46
N LYS A 191 7.92 24.46 3.99
CA LYS A 191 8.24 24.85 2.61
C LYS A 191 7.75 23.81 1.59
N HIS A 192 7.66 22.56 1.99
CA HIS A 192 7.01 21.53 1.18
C HIS A 192 5.51 21.76 1.08
N TRP A 193 4.84 22.07 2.16
CA TRP A 193 3.43 22.38 2.15
C TRP A 193 3.11 23.59 1.26
N ASP A 194 3.90 24.63 1.36
CA ASP A 194 3.73 25.82 0.52
C ASP A 194 3.90 25.50 -0.98
N GLN A 195 4.76 24.55 -1.33
CA GLN A 195 4.90 24.05 -2.69
C GLN A 195 3.74 23.14 -3.15
N TRP A 196 3.09 22.51 -2.20
CA TRP A 196 1.93 21.66 -2.47
C TRP A 196 0.63 22.44 -2.61
N LEU A 197 0.56 23.62 -2.04
CA LEU A 197 -0.62 24.47 -2.05
C LEU A 197 -0.64 25.47 -3.21
N LEU A 198 0.46 25.61 -3.94
CA LEU A 198 0.56 26.43 -5.15
C LEU A 198 0.32 25.62 -6.41
#